data_5d11f4486a670a123bb0d70b6252bf2b
#
_entry.id   5d11f4486a670a123bb0d70b6252bf2b
#
_cell.length_a   1.000
_cell.length_b   1.000
_cell.length_c   1.000
_cell.angle_alpha   90.00
_cell.angle_beta   90.00
_cell.angle_gamma   90.00
#
_symmetry.space_group_name_H-M   'P 1'
#
loop_
_entity.id
_entity.type
_entity.pdbx_description
1 polymer ?
#
loop_
_entity_poly.entity_id
_entity_poly.type
_entity_poly.pdbx_seq_one_letter_code
_entity_poly.pdbx_strand_id
1 'polypeptide(L)'
;AKINFELCVGCGLCAKACNYFAIVKLERPCERACYVNAIKSDENHAAEIDREKCVNCAACYVACPFGAIETPSALLNVITQLKNNTKLKVIYAPSIVAQFGPKVQIGQIKKALLDIGFSSIHEAAVGADMVAKEEAEFIETAETLVTTSCCPSFVDYIEKHQKDFVVNISPALSPMSELAKEIRGSNEKIVFIGPCIAKKMEAYKIGKVDYVLTFEELASLFAAKGIEPSQLENLEVEGSFDGWNFAQSGGVANAVVNLCKKSLTIEKMDGLSEGNELFKKAKTGKIDLIEGMACEGGCICGPGIMVNPLVAKASLKKMGIK
;
A
#
# COMPACT_ATOMS: atom_id res chain seq x y z
N ALA A 1 -27.69 -19.35 31.83
CA ALA A 1 -26.76 -18.31 32.31
C ALA A 1 -27.07 -16.99 31.62
N LYS A 2 -26.91 -15.88 32.30
CA LYS A 2 -27.08 -14.52 31.75
C LYS A 2 -25.78 -13.75 31.99
N ILE A 3 -25.28 -13.05 30.96
CA ILE A 3 -24.12 -12.18 31.09
C ILE A 3 -24.60 -10.84 31.65
N ASN A 4 -23.97 -10.39 32.74
CA ASN A 4 -24.15 -9.03 33.22
C ASN A 4 -23.23 -8.10 32.43
N PHE A 5 -23.79 -7.27 31.53
CA PHE A 5 -23.03 -6.42 30.65
C PHE A 5 -22.33 -5.25 31.36
N GLU A 6 -22.81 -4.86 32.56
CA GLU A 6 -22.15 -3.82 33.37
C GLU A 6 -20.82 -4.31 33.98
N LEU A 7 -20.73 -5.61 34.26
CA LEU A 7 -19.51 -6.24 34.82
C LEU A 7 -18.67 -6.94 33.77
N CYS A 8 -19.19 -7.15 32.58
CA CYS A 8 -18.52 -7.89 31.52
C CYS A 8 -17.48 -7.02 30.79
N VAL A 9 -16.22 -7.39 30.90
CA VAL A 9 -15.10 -6.72 30.20
C VAL A 9 -14.85 -7.26 28.78
N GLY A 10 -15.74 -8.12 28.25
CA GLY A 10 -15.64 -8.63 26.88
C GLY A 10 -14.45 -9.55 26.58
N CYS A 11 -13.80 -10.15 27.60
CA CYS A 11 -12.56 -10.92 27.43
C CYS A 11 -12.72 -12.22 26.60
N GLY A 12 -13.96 -12.70 26.38
CA GLY A 12 -14.26 -13.88 25.57
C GLY A 12 -13.93 -15.23 26.22
N LEU A 13 -13.42 -15.28 27.47
CA LEU A 13 -13.08 -16.53 28.15
C LEU A 13 -14.29 -17.46 28.30
N CYS A 14 -15.46 -16.92 28.60
CA CYS A 14 -16.69 -17.70 28.70
C CYS A 14 -17.10 -18.35 27.37
N ALA A 15 -16.90 -17.67 26.24
CA ALA A 15 -17.16 -18.23 24.92
C ALA A 15 -16.17 -19.36 24.58
N LYS A 16 -14.89 -19.20 24.95
CA LYS A 16 -13.87 -20.25 24.77
C LYS A 16 -14.11 -21.48 25.64
N ALA A 17 -14.62 -21.27 26.87
CA ALA A 17 -14.89 -22.34 27.81
C ALA A 17 -16.24 -23.08 27.58
N CYS A 18 -17.10 -22.56 26.73
CA CYS A 18 -18.43 -23.14 26.48
C CYS A 18 -18.38 -24.21 25.40
N ASN A 19 -18.38 -25.49 25.82
CA ASN A 19 -18.39 -26.64 24.89
C ASN A 19 -19.69 -26.76 24.08
N TYR A 20 -20.73 -26.03 24.42
CA TYR A 20 -22.04 -26.05 23.73
C TYR A 20 -22.22 -24.89 22.76
N PHE A 21 -21.20 -24.03 22.60
CA PHE A 21 -21.24 -22.81 21.75
C PHE A 21 -22.44 -21.89 22.06
N ALA A 22 -22.96 -21.95 23.32
CA ALA A 22 -24.09 -21.14 23.75
C ALA A 22 -23.74 -19.66 24.02
N ILE A 23 -22.46 -19.32 24.01
CA ILE A 23 -21.95 -17.97 24.19
C ILE A 23 -21.16 -17.60 22.96
N VAL A 24 -21.61 -16.55 22.25
CA VAL A 24 -20.95 -16.06 21.05
C VAL A 24 -20.42 -14.65 21.34
N LYS A 25 -19.15 -14.41 21.03
CA LYS A 25 -18.59 -13.07 21.00
C LYS A 25 -18.89 -12.45 19.64
N LEU A 26 -19.72 -11.43 19.61
CA LEU A 26 -20.00 -10.67 18.40
C LEU A 26 -18.90 -9.61 18.25
N GLU A 27 -18.02 -9.82 17.28
CA GLU A 27 -17.04 -8.83 16.85
C GLU A 27 -17.44 -8.28 15.49
N ARG A 28 -17.30 -6.96 15.30
CA ARG A 28 -17.51 -6.38 13.98
C ARG A 28 -16.43 -6.85 13.01
N PRO A 29 -16.75 -6.97 11.72
CA PRO A 29 -15.75 -7.32 10.71
C PRO A 29 -14.53 -6.39 10.74
N CYS A 30 -14.74 -5.09 10.96
CA CYS A 30 -13.66 -4.09 11.04
C CYS A 30 -12.77 -4.25 12.28
N GLU A 31 -13.35 -4.61 13.46
CA GLU A 31 -12.60 -4.90 14.67
C GLU A 31 -11.73 -6.14 14.48
N ARG A 32 -12.32 -7.21 13.93
CA ARG A 32 -11.61 -8.47 13.66
C ARG A 32 -10.49 -8.32 12.62
N ALA A 33 -10.68 -7.46 11.63
CA ALA A 33 -9.68 -7.18 10.58
C ALA A 33 -8.55 -6.26 11.05
N CYS A 34 -8.64 -5.66 12.24
CA CYS A 34 -7.65 -4.72 12.72
C CYS A 34 -6.55 -5.41 13.53
N TYR A 35 -5.46 -5.79 12.90
CA TYR A 35 -4.33 -6.49 13.54
C TYR A 35 -3.61 -5.67 14.62
N VAL A 36 -3.77 -4.34 14.61
CA VAL A 36 -3.19 -3.45 15.63
C VAL A 36 -4.19 -3.05 16.71
N ASN A 37 -5.40 -3.64 16.72
CA ASN A 37 -6.46 -3.38 17.70
C ASN A 37 -6.78 -1.88 17.86
N ALA A 38 -6.78 -1.14 16.75
CA ALA A 38 -7.06 0.29 16.71
C ALA A 38 -8.57 0.60 16.61
N ILE A 39 -9.44 -0.42 16.52
CA ILE A 39 -10.89 -0.22 16.39
C ILE A 39 -11.58 -0.76 17.61
N LYS A 40 -12.46 0.06 18.19
CA LYS A 40 -13.30 -0.30 19.34
C LYS A 40 -14.72 0.22 19.10
N SER A 41 -15.67 -0.30 19.88
CA SER A 41 -17.02 0.28 19.99
C SER A 41 -16.98 1.51 20.89
N ASP A 42 -17.60 2.59 20.45
CA ASP A 42 -17.96 3.70 21.32
C ASP A 42 -19.19 3.40 22.19
N GLU A 43 -19.64 4.38 22.99
CA GLU A 43 -20.80 4.27 23.87
C GLU A 43 -22.11 4.04 23.11
N ASN A 44 -22.18 4.46 21.84
CA ASN A 44 -23.34 4.30 20.96
C ASN A 44 -23.25 3.01 20.13
N HIS A 45 -22.30 2.14 20.44
CA HIS A 45 -22.00 0.95 19.65
C HIS A 45 -21.56 1.25 18.20
N ALA A 46 -21.08 2.46 17.87
CA ALA A 46 -20.43 2.75 16.60
C ALA A 46 -18.95 2.36 16.64
N ALA A 47 -18.36 2.11 15.47
CA ALA A 47 -16.93 1.80 15.40
C ALA A 47 -16.11 3.11 15.47
N GLU A 48 -15.23 3.19 16.47
CA GLU A 48 -14.28 4.29 16.64
C GLU A 48 -12.86 3.82 16.34
N ILE A 49 -12.10 4.65 15.60
CA ILE A 49 -10.71 4.35 15.23
C ILE A 49 -9.76 5.17 16.10
N ASP A 50 -8.99 4.48 16.93
CA ASP A 50 -7.89 5.03 17.70
C ASP A 50 -6.72 5.41 16.75
N ARG A 51 -6.56 6.69 16.50
CA ARG A 51 -5.57 7.23 15.56
C ARG A 51 -4.13 7.04 16.03
N GLU A 52 -3.90 6.93 17.33
CA GLU A 52 -2.57 6.67 17.88
C GLU A 52 -2.09 5.26 17.55
N LYS A 53 -3.02 4.30 17.43
CA LYS A 53 -2.70 2.91 17.07
C LYS A 53 -2.84 2.63 15.60
N CYS A 54 -3.72 3.35 14.90
CA CYS A 54 -4.05 3.09 13.51
C CYS A 54 -2.85 3.31 12.58
N VAL A 55 -2.52 2.30 11.77
CA VAL A 55 -1.43 2.32 10.78
C VAL A 55 -1.92 2.56 9.35
N ASN A 56 -3.14 3.00 9.17
CA ASN A 56 -3.76 3.36 7.88
C ASN A 56 -3.78 2.24 6.82
N CYS A 57 -3.70 0.96 7.23
CA CYS A 57 -3.63 -0.18 6.30
C CYS A 57 -4.92 -0.45 5.52
N ALA A 58 -6.03 0.15 5.95
CA ALA A 58 -7.37 0.01 5.35
C ALA A 58 -7.98 -1.41 5.37
N ALA A 59 -7.47 -2.33 6.19
CA ALA A 59 -8.09 -3.66 6.35
C ALA A 59 -9.56 -3.56 6.83
N CYS A 60 -9.85 -2.59 7.70
CA CYS A 60 -11.20 -2.31 8.16
C CYS A 60 -12.13 -1.77 7.06
N TYR A 61 -11.59 -0.97 6.12
CA TYR A 61 -12.30 -0.48 4.94
C TYR A 61 -12.77 -1.65 4.06
N VAL A 62 -11.85 -2.57 3.75
CA VAL A 62 -12.15 -3.76 2.93
C VAL A 62 -13.11 -4.72 3.66
N ALA A 63 -12.99 -4.85 4.99
CA ALA A 63 -13.79 -5.78 5.76
C ALA A 63 -15.22 -5.27 6.03
N CYS A 64 -15.52 -3.99 5.80
CA CYS A 64 -16.84 -3.42 6.08
C CYS A 64 -17.85 -3.76 4.98
N PRO A 65 -18.84 -4.64 5.20
CA PRO A 65 -19.80 -5.00 4.16
C PRO A 65 -20.82 -3.89 3.87
N PHE A 66 -20.85 -2.86 4.69
CA PHE A 66 -21.80 -1.73 4.58
C PHE A 66 -21.18 -0.47 3.99
N GLY A 67 -19.86 -0.48 3.66
CA GLY A 67 -19.17 0.70 3.18
C GLY A 67 -19.15 1.87 4.18
N ALA A 68 -19.30 1.59 5.49
CA ALA A 68 -19.38 2.63 6.52
C ALA A 68 -18.01 3.25 6.90
N ILE A 69 -16.92 2.71 6.37
CA ILE A 69 -15.57 3.25 6.55
C ILE A 69 -15.16 3.86 5.23
N GLU A 70 -14.98 5.17 5.22
CA GLU A 70 -14.64 5.94 4.03
C GLU A 70 -13.21 6.46 4.09
N THR A 71 -12.67 6.78 2.93
CA THR A 71 -11.36 7.44 2.79
C THR A 71 -11.54 8.77 2.05
N PRO A 72 -10.77 9.81 2.39
CA PRO A 72 -10.84 11.08 1.67
C PRO A 72 -10.57 10.86 0.18
N SER A 73 -11.45 11.36 -0.69
CA SER A 73 -11.25 11.33 -2.14
C SER A 73 -10.64 12.66 -2.61
N ALA A 74 -9.60 12.57 -3.45
CA ALA A 74 -9.03 13.71 -4.15
C ALA A 74 -9.59 13.89 -5.57
N LEU A 75 -10.57 13.08 -5.98
CA LEU A 75 -11.09 13.05 -7.34
C LEU A 75 -11.59 14.41 -7.81
N LEU A 76 -12.42 15.09 -7.01
CA LEU A 76 -12.95 16.41 -7.34
C LEU A 76 -11.85 17.48 -7.47
N ASN A 77 -10.81 17.38 -6.62
CA ASN A 77 -9.67 18.27 -6.70
C ASN A 77 -8.92 18.07 -8.04
N VAL A 78 -8.65 16.83 -8.42
CA VAL A 78 -7.98 16.49 -9.68
C VAL A 78 -8.82 16.97 -10.88
N ILE A 79 -10.13 16.72 -10.90
CA ILE A 79 -11.04 17.20 -11.95
C ILE A 79 -10.99 18.73 -12.06
N THR A 80 -11.00 19.43 -10.94
CA THR A 80 -10.92 20.89 -10.90
C THR A 80 -9.61 21.39 -11.48
N GLN A 81 -8.48 20.77 -11.13
CA GLN A 81 -7.18 21.12 -11.69
C GLN A 81 -7.11 20.88 -13.20
N LEU A 82 -7.64 19.75 -13.68
CA LEU A 82 -7.71 19.44 -15.12
C LEU A 82 -8.56 20.47 -15.87
N LYS A 83 -9.72 20.85 -15.33
CA LYS A 83 -10.58 21.90 -15.93
C LYS A 83 -9.88 23.27 -15.98
N ASN A 84 -9.04 23.58 -15.00
CA ASN A 84 -8.27 24.82 -14.94
C ASN A 84 -6.99 24.79 -15.78
N ASN A 85 -6.76 23.73 -16.56
CA ASN A 85 -5.54 23.50 -17.34
C ASN A 85 -4.25 23.56 -16.51
N THR A 86 -4.33 23.18 -15.24
CA THR A 86 -3.14 23.03 -14.40
C THR A 86 -2.31 21.88 -14.94
N LYS A 87 -0.99 22.06 -15.03
CA LYS A 87 -0.08 20.96 -15.40
C LYS A 87 -0.06 19.91 -14.29
N LEU A 88 -0.69 18.79 -14.54
CA LEU A 88 -0.73 17.63 -13.65
C LEU A 88 0.16 16.53 -14.20
N LYS A 89 1.18 16.14 -13.44
CA LYS A 89 1.96 14.92 -13.68
C LYS A 89 1.31 13.75 -12.95
N VAL A 90 1.36 12.57 -13.54
CA VAL A 90 0.84 11.35 -12.91
C VAL A 90 1.97 10.37 -12.64
N ILE A 91 1.97 9.79 -11.45
CA ILE A 91 2.74 8.60 -11.10
C ILE A 91 1.74 7.48 -10.84
N TYR A 92 1.88 6.33 -11.48
CA TYR A 92 1.02 5.19 -11.21
C TYR A 92 1.77 3.99 -10.63
N ALA A 93 1.10 3.27 -9.73
CA ALA A 93 1.67 2.12 -9.04
C ALA A 93 1.82 0.90 -9.96
N PRO A 94 2.85 0.05 -9.79
CA PRO A 94 3.02 -1.18 -10.55
C PRO A 94 1.83 -2.15 -10.45
N SER A 95 1.09 -2.12 -9.35
CA SER A 95 -0.13 -2.90 -9.14
C SER A 95 -1.31 -2.51 -10.05
N ILE A 96 -1.14 -1.52 -10.96
CA ILE A 96 -2.12 -1.16 -12.00
C ILE A 96 -2.33 -2.28 -13.03
N VAL A 97 -1.41 -3.22 -13.10
CA VAL A 97 -1.47 -4.37 -14.01
C VAL A 97 -2.80 -5.09 -13.90
N ALA A 98 -3.47 -5.29 -15.04
CA ALA A 98 -4.77 -5.95 -15.20
C ALA A 98 -5.98 -5.24 -14.55
N GLN A 99 -5.82 -4.11 -13.86
CA GLN A 99 -6.94 -3.45 -13.15
C GLN A 99 -8.07 -3.00 -14.09
N PHE A 100 -7.76 -2.71 -15.34
CA PHE A 100 -8.73 -2.29 -16.36
C PHE A 100 -9.02 -3.41 -17.37
N GLY A 101 -8.71 -4.64 -17.01
CA GLY A 101 -8.93 -5.84 -17.81
C GLY A 101 -7.63 -6.62 -18.09
N PRO A 102 -7.71 -7.97 -18.14
CA PRO A 102 -6.51 -8.82 -18.24
C PRO A 102 -5.79 -8.73 -19.59
N LYS A 103 -6.41 -8.12 -20.60
CA LYS A 103 -5.84 -7.91 -21.94
C LYS A 103 -5.35 -6.48 -22.16
N VAL A 104 -5.68 -5.55 -21.24
CA VAL A 104 -5.23 -4.16 -21.33
C VAL A 104 -3.75 -4.09 -21.00
N GLN A 105 -2.97 -3.51 -21.90
CA GLN A 105 -1.53 -3.33 -21.73
C GLN A 105 -1.25 -2.02 -20.97
N ILE A 106 -0.12 -1.97 -20.29
CA ILE A 106 0.26 -0.79 -19.47
C ILE A 106 0.39 0.46 -20.32
N GLY A 107 0.99 0.35 -21.51
CA GLY A 107 1.11 1.48 -22.44
C GLY A 107 -0.24 2.03 -22.92
N GLN A 108 -1.27 1.21 -22.98
CA GLN A 108 -2.65 1.66 -23.28
C GLN A 108 -3.19 2.50 -22.10
N ILE A 109 -2.86 2.14 -20.86
CA ILE A 109 -3.23 2.93 -19.68
C ILE A 109 -2.45 4.26 -19.68
N LYS A 110 -1.16 4.25 -20.05
CA LYS A 110 -0.38 5.50 -20.24
C LYS A 110 -1.06 6.42 -21.24
N LYS A 111 -1.47 5.89 -22.38
CA LYS A 111 -2.21 6.66 -23.39
C LYS A 111 -3.53 7.20 -22.87
N ALA A 112 -4.32 6.38 -22.18
CA ALA A 112 -5.58 6.78 -21.56
C ALA A 112 -5.40 7.93 -20.56
N LEU A 113 -4.34 7.92 -19.77
CA LEU A 113 -4.00 9.00 -18.84
C LEU A 113 -3.67 10.30 -19.58
N LEU A 114 -2.92 10.23 -20.67
CA LEU A 114 -2.67 11.40 -21.52
C LEU A 114 -3.99 11.96 -22.11
N ASP A 115 -4.89 11.08 -22.54
CA ASP A 115 -6.19 11.47 -23.13
C ASP A 115 -7.16 12.07 -22.08
N ILE A 116 -7.00 11.75 -20.79
CA ILE A 116 -7.67 12.48 -19.70
C ILE A 116 -7.24 13.95 -19.66
N GLY A 117 -5.96 14.23 -19.97
CA GLY A 117 -5.38 15.57 -19.95
C GLY A 117 -4.23 15.74 -18.95
N PHE A 118 -3.64 14.65 -18.45
CA PHE A 118 -2.41 14.73 -17.66
C PHE A 118 -1.23 15.13 -18.55
N SER A 119 -0.33 15.99 -18.04
CA SER A 119 0.75 16.60 -18.82
C SER A 119 1.93 15.65 -19.06
N SER A 120 2.18 14.73 -18.14
CA SER A 120 3.17 13.65 -18.27
C SER A 120 2.83 12.49 -17.36
N ILE A 121 3.28 11.30 -17.76
CA ILE A 121 2.93 10.03 -17.11
C ILE A 121 4.23 9.32 -16.73
N HIS A 122 4.33 8.93 -15.46
CA HIS A 122 5.50 8.31 -14.88
C HIS A 122 5.13 7.01 -14.16
N GLU A 123 6.03 6.05 -14.17
CA GLU A 123 5.86 4.74 -13.56
C GLU A 123 6.52 4.71 -12.19
N ALA A 124 5.77 4.40 -11.13
CA ALA A 124 6.39 4.23 -9.82
C ALA A 124 7.40 3.07 -9.79
N ALA A 125 7.41 2.20 -10.81
CA ALA A 125 8.44 1.19 -11.03
C ALA A 125 9.84 1.83 -11.22
N VAL A 126 9.93 2.97 -11.93
CA VAL A 126 11.19 3.74 -12.05
C VAL A 126 11.62 4.26 -10.67
N GLY A 127 10.68 4.80 -9.89
CA GLY A 127 10.98 5.20 -8.50
C GLY A 127 11.38 4.02 -7.61
N ALA A 128 10.85 2.82 -7.88
CA ALA A 128 11.24 1.61 -7.17
C ALA A 128 12.69 1.19 -7.50
N ASP A 129 13.12 1.34 -8.75
CA ASP A 129 14.50 1.10 -9.16
C ASP A 129 15.47 2.08 -8.44
N MET A 130 15.07 3.35 -8.30
CA MET A 130 15.82 4.36 -7.54
C MET A 130 15.95 3.98 -6.07
N VAL A 131 14.83 3.61 -5.43
CA VAL A 131 14.78 3.21 -4.01
C VAL A 131 15.58 1.94 -3.76
N ALA A 132 15.47 0.93 -4.64
CA ALA A 132 16.26 -0.31 -4.50
C ALA A 132 17.76 -0.03 -4.48
N LYS A 133 18.24 0.90 -5.31
CA LYS A 133 19.63 1.32 -5.34
C LYS A 133 20.03 2.04 -4.05
N GLU A 134 19.22 3.00 -3.60
CA GLU A 134 19.49 3.76 -2.37
C GLU A 134 19.50 2.83 -1.14
N GLU A 135 18.53 1.91 -1.03
CA GLU A 135 18.48 0.92 0.06
C GLU A 135 19.67 -0.05 -0.01
N ALA A 136 20.07 -0.51 -1.19
CA ALA A 136 21.24 -1.38 -1.34
C ALA A 136 22.53 -0.66 -0.89
N GLU A 137 22.75 0.59 -1.30
CA GLU A 137 23.89 1.40 -0.89
C GLU A 137 23.88 1.63 0.64
N PHE A 138 22.73 1.89 1.22
CA PHE A 138 22.57 2.06 2.68
C PHE A 138 22.88 0.77 3.44
N ILE A 139 22.33 -0.37 3.02
CA ILE A 139 22.53 -1.66 3.65
C ILE A 139 24.00 -2.10 3.58
N GLU A 140 24.74 -1.80 2.50
CA GLU A 140 26.16 -2.14 2.39
C GLU A 140 27.00 -1.53 3.53
N THR A 141 26.61 -0.37 4.05
CA THR A 141 27.29 0.35 5.12
C THR A 141 26.64 0.14 6.50
N ALA A 142 25.44 -0.44 6.56
CA ALA A 142 24.73 -0.65 7.81
C ALA A 142 25.39 -1.76 8.64
N GLU A 143 25.58 -1.50 9.93
CA GLU A 143 26.10 -2.45 10.94
C GLU A 143 24.97 -3.19 11.68
N THR A 144 23.75 -2.71 11.53
CA THR A 144 22.56 -3.25 12.20
C THR A 144 21.49 -3.61 11.17
N LEU A 145 20.47 -4.35 11.61
CA LEU A 145 19.26 -4.62 10.85
C LEU A 145 18.72 -3.36 10.18
N VAL A 146 18.29 -3.48 8.94
CA VAL A 146 17.55 -2.45 8.18
C VAL A 146 16.14 -2.96 7.89
N THR A 147 15.14 -2.10 8.00
CA THR A 147 13.77 -2.37 7.53
C THR A 147 13.46 -1.49 6.33
N THR A 148 12.75 -2.03 5.33
CA THR A 148 12.34 -1.25 4.16
C THR A 148 11.36 -0.14 4.54
N SER A 149 11.33 0.95 3.75
CA SER A 149 10.46 2.12 3.97
C SER A 149 9.36 2.31 2.91
N CYS A 150 9.29 1.44 1.91
CA CYS A 150 8.38 1.59 0.77
C CYS A 150 6.88 1.48 1.13
N CYS A 151 6.52 0.74 2.19
CA CYS A 151 5.14 0.58 2.67
C CYS A 151 4.84 1.54 3.84
N PRO A 152 4.02 2.60 3.66
CA PRO A 152 3.77 3.58 4.73
C PRO A 152 3.04 2.98 5.93
N SER A 153 2.20 1.96 5.75
CA SER A 153 1.56 1.27 6.87
C SER A 153 2.54 0.40 7.68
N PHE A 154 3.59 -0.11 7.03
CA PHE A 154 4.65 -0.84 7.73
C PHE A 154 5.53 0.13 8.54
N VAL A 155 5.86 1.28 7.96
CA VAL A 155 6.57 2.36 8.69
C VAL A 155 5.74 2.83 9.89
N ASP A 156 4.45 3.16 9.70
CA ASP A 156 3.54 3.51 10.80
C ASP A 156 3.46 2.38 11.87
N TYR A 157 3.54 1.10 11.44
CA TYR A 157 3.54 -0.04 12.36
C TYR A 157 4.81 -0.07 13.22
N ILE A 158 5.97 0.15 12.64
CA ILE A 158 7.23 0.23 13.40
C ILE A 158 7.18 1.42 14.37
N GLU A 159 6.85 2.60 13.87
CA GLU A 159 6.81 3.83 14.67
C GLU A 159 5.88 3.74 15.88
N LYS A 160 4.73 3.07 15.73
CA LYS A 160 3.68 3.01 16.77
C LYS A 160 3.76 1.77 17.65
N HIS A 161 4.12 0.62 17.08
CA HIS A 161 4.00 -0.69 17.74
C HIS A 161 5.33 -1.41 17.96
N GLN A 162 6.41 -1.00 17.28
CA GLN A 162 7.74 -1.62 17.37
C GLN A 162 8.84 -0.58 17.59
N LYS A 163 8.62 0.31 18.54
CA LYS A 163 9.43 1.52 18.77
C LYS A 163 10.95 1.29 18.90
N ASP A 164 11.35 0.11 19.37
CA ASP A 164 12.77 -0.28 19.48
C ASP A 164 13.44 -0.34 18.08
N PHE A 165 12.67 -0.48 17.01
CA PHE A 165 13.15 -0.64 15.64
C PHE A 165 13.03 0.61 14.77
N VAL A 166 12.61 1.74 15.32
CA VAL A 166 12.47 3.01 14.57
C VAL A 166 13.81 3.44 13.96
N VAL A 167 14.91 3.22 14.66
CA VAL A 167 16.27 3.54 14.18
C VAL A 167 16.73 2.64 13.02
N ASN A 168 16.04 1.56 12.78
CA ASN A 168 16.35 0.60 11.72
C ASN A 168 15.58 0.85 10.42
N ILE A 169 14.66 1.83 10.41
CA ILE A 169 13.90 2.18 9.19
C ILE A 169 14.87 2.78 8.17
N SER A 170 14.83 2.25 6.94
CA SER A 170 15.58 2.79 5.81
C SER A 170 15.27 4.30 5.64
N PRO A 171 16.28 5.15 5.45
CA PRO A 171 16.08 6.58 5.22
C PRO A 171 15.51 6.89 3.82
N ALA A 172 15.49 5.92 2.92
CA ALA A 172 14.94 6.09 1.58
C ALA A 172 13.46 6.47 1.62
N LEU A 173 13.03 7.34 0.73
CA LEU A 173 11.63 7.62 0.53
C LEU A 173 10.95 6.44 -0.17
N SER A 174 9.63 6.37 -0.12
CA SER A 174 8.92 5.36 -0.92
C SER A 174 9.06 5.66 -2.43
N PRO A 175 8.91 4.64 -3.30
CA PRO A 175 8.96 4.83 -4.77
C PRO A 175 8.10 5.98 -5.29
N MET A 176 6.90 6.17 -4.71
CA MET A 176 6.02 7.28 -5.02
C MET A 176 6.67 8.63 -4.69
N SER A 177 7.21 8.76 -3.50
CA SER A 177 7.74 10.02 -2.99
C SER A 177 9.12 10.36 -3.58
N GLU A 178 9.95 9.35 -3.83
CA GLU A 178 11.26 9.55 -4.46
C GLU A 178 11.11 9.99 -5.91
N LEU A 179 10.28 9.31 -6.69
CA LEU A 179 10.01 9.72 -8.06
C LEU A 179 9.34 11.09 -8.12
N ALA A 180 8.40 11.38 -7.20
CA ALA A 180 7.76 12.69 -7.14
C ALA A 180 8.76 13.83 -6.86
N LYS A 181 9.75 13.59 -6.02
CA LYS A 181 10.85 14.54 -5.73
C LYS A 181 11.66 14.83 -7.00
N GLU A 182 11.99 13.77 -7.76
CA GLU A 182 12.80 13.87 -8.98
C GLU A 182 12.07 14.64 -10.10
N ILE A 183 10.80 14.30 -10.34
CA ILE A 183 10.04 14.88 -11.47
C ILE A 183 9.39 16.23 -11.19
N ARG A 184 9.41 16.71 -9.94
CA ARG A 184 8.71 17.94 -9.56
C ARG A 184 9.30 19.19 -10.22
N GLY A 185 8.50 19.84 -11.05
CA GLY A 185 8.80 21.14 -11.65
C GLY A 185 8.10 22.30 -10.95
N SER A 186 8.44 23.52 -11.37
CA SER A 186 7.80 24.75 -10.89
C SER A 186 6.35 24.84 -11.39
N ASN A 187 5.42 25.16 -10.50
CA ASN A 187 3.98 25.32 -10.79
C ASN A 187 3.30 24.08 -11.36
N GLU A 188 3.84 22.87 -11.09
CA GLU A 188 3.26 21.59 -11.46
C GLU A 188 2.76 20.86 -10.24
N LYS A 189 1.69 20.08 -10.40
CA LYS A 189 1.16 19.21 -9.35
C LYS A 189 1.29 17.76 -9.73
N ILE A 190 1.46 16.92 -8.74
CA ILE A 190 1.67 15.48 -8.91
C ILE A 190 0.49 14.72 -8.34
N VAL A 191 -0.04 13.82 -9.16
CA VAL A 191 -1.10 12.87 -8.79
C VAL A 191 -0.50 11.48 -8.73
N PHE A 192 -0.68 10.79 -7.62
CA PHE A 192 -0.35 9.36 -7.54
C PHE A 192 -1.62 8.53 -7.74
N ILE A 193 -1.53 7.45 -8.51
CA ILE A 193 -2.63 6.51 -8.75
C ILE A 193 -2.20 5.12 -8.30
N GLY A 194 -2.93 4.54 -7.35
CA GLY A 194 -2.58 3.24 -6.82
C GLY A 194 -3.62 2.65 -5.85
N PRO A 195 -3.43 1.40 -5.41
CA PRO A 195 -4.43 0.69 -4.59
C PRO A 195 -4.37 1.07 -3.10
N CYS A 196 -3.39 1.87 -2.70
CA CYS A 196 -3.00 2.02 -1.30
C CYS A 196 -3.64 3.24 -0.65
N ILE A 197 -4.46 3.02 0.37
CA ILE A 197 -5.08 4.10 1.15
C ILE A 197 -4.05 4.82 2.04
N ALA A 198 -3.05 4.10 2.57
CA ALA A 198 -1.99 4.71 3.38
C ALA A 198 -1.15 5.72 2.59
N LYS A 199 -1.07 5.61 1.26
CA LYS A 199 -0.41 6.58 0.39
C LYS A 199 -1.06 7.97 0.43
N LYS A 200 -2.37 8.07 0.77
CA LYS A 200 -3.04 9.36 0.99
C LYS A 200 -2.45 10.08 2.21
N MET A 201 -2.16 9.34 3.29
CA MET A 201 -1.52 9.90 4.49
C MET A 201 -0.03 10.19 4.27
N GLU A 202 0.67 9.34 3.55
CA GLU A 202 2.07 9.59 3.18
C GLU A 202 2.21 10.87 2.35
N ALA A 203 1.37 11.04 1.34
CA ALA A 203 1.34 12.26 0.53
C ALA A 203 1.14 13.51 1.38
N TYR A 204 0.24 13.44 2.38
CA TYR A 204 0.02 14.53 3.33
C TYR A 204 1.24 14.79 4.25
N LYS A 205 1.83 13.73 4.82
CA LYS A 205 2.98 13.83 5.73
C LYS A 205 4.25 14.34 5.04
N ILE A 206 4.55 13.80 3.87
CA ILE A 206 5.81 14.06 3.15
C ILE A 206 5.70 15.27 2.21
N GLY A 207 4.51 15.57 1.68
CA GLY A 207 4.25 16.74 0.84
C GLY A 207 4.91 16.70 -0.55
N LYS A 208 5.32 15.52 -1.04
CA LYS A 208 5.90 15.37 -2.38
C LYS A 208 4.86 15.07 -3.46
N VAL A 209 3.69 14.59 -3.09
CA VAL A 209 2.56 14.30 -3.97
C VAL A 209 1.37 15.16 -3.53
N ASP A 210 0.69 15.78 -4.47
CA ASP A 210 -0.42 16.70 -4.16
C ASP A 210 -1.74 15.96 -4.01
N TYR A 211 -1.97 14.92 -4.80
CA TYR A 211 -3.23 14.16 -4.82
C TYR A 211 -2.94 12.67 -4.96
N VAL A 212 -3.77 11.85 -4.30
CA VAL A 212 -3.73 10.40 -4.44
C VAL A 212 -5.10 9.90 -4.84
N LEU A 213 -5.17 9.17 -5.95
CA LEU A 213 -6.37 8.50 -6.46
C LEU A 213 -6.23 6.98 -6.35
N THR A 214 -7.35 6.31 -6.11
CA THR A 214 -7.46 4.85 -6.24
C THR A 214 -7.68 4.45 -7.70
N PHE A 215 -7.55 3.15 -8.00
CA PHE A 215 -7.88 2.64 -9.34
C PHE A 215 -9.36 2.79 -9.67
N GLU A 216 -10.24 2.70 -8.67
CA GLU A 216 -11.67 2.93 -8.83
C GLU A 216 -11.99 4.40 -9.18
N GLU A 217 -11.31 5.35 -8.50
CA GLU A 217 -11.40 6.77 -8.84
C GLU A 217 -10.91 7.05 -10.26
N LEU A 218 -9.84 6.37 -10.72
CA LEU A 218 -9.37 6.45 -12.10
C LEU A 218 -10.36 5.82 -13.09
N ALA A 219 -10.94 4.66 -12.78
CA ALA A 219 -11.98 4.04 -13.59
C ALA A 219 -13.16 4.98 -13.82
N SER A 220 -13.57 5.72 -12.77
CA SER A 220 -14.62 6.73 -12.86
C SER A 220 -14.25 7.87 -13.82
N LEU A 221 -12.97 8.30 -13.86
CA LEU A 221 -12.50 9.29 -14.83
C LEU A 221 -12.53 8.76 -16.26
N PHE A 222 -12.11 7.52 -16.49
CA PHE A 222 -12.20 6.88 -17.81
C PHE A 222 -13.65 6.81 -18.29
N ALA A 223 -14.56 6.34 -17.42
CA ALA A 223 -15.97 6.25 -17.75
C ALA A 223 -16.58 7.63 -18.06
N ALA A 224 -16.29 8.64 -17.26
CA ALA A 224 -16.80 10.00 -17.46
C ALA A 224 -16.29 10.66 -18.74
N LYS A 225 -15.12 10.25 -19.24
CA LYS A 225 -14.51 10.73 -20.49
C LYS A 225 -14.84 9.85 -21.69
N GLY A 226 -15.49 8.70 -21.49
CA GLY A 226 -15.73 7.72 -22.56
C GLY A 226 -14.44 7.09 -23.09
N ILE A 227 -13.41 6.99 -22.25
CA ILE A 227 -12.12 6.41 -22.63
C ILE A 227 -12.15 4.90 -22.34
N GLU A 228 -11.88 4.10 -23.38
CA GLU A 228 -11.75 2.65 -23.27
C GLU A 228 -10.27 2.26 -23.51
N PRO A 229 -9.50 1.98 -22.44
CA PRO A 229 -8.06 1.73 -22.58
C PRO A 229 -7.69 0.61 -23.55
N SER A 230 -8.52 -0.44 -23.65
CA SER A 230 -8.27 -1.58 -24.53
C SER A 230 -8.21 -1.23 -26.03
N GLN A 231 -8.75 -0.08 -26.42
CA GLN A 231 -8.82 0.39 -27.80
C GLN A 231 -7.70 1.38 -28.16
N LEU A 232 -6.87 1.76 -27.18
CA LEU A 232 -5.84 2.77 -27.35
C LEU A 232 -4.50 2.16 -27.78
N GLU A 233 -3.64 3.03 -28.30
CA GLU A 233 -2.25 2.70 -28.63
C GLU A 233 -1.48 2.25 -27.40
N ASN A 234 -0.61 1.24 -27.57
CA ASN A 234 0.26 0.74 -26.52
C ASN A 234 1.60 1.48 -26.54
N LEU A 235 1.78 2.41 -25.62
CA LEU A 235 3.03 3.15 -25.45
C LEU A 235 4.10 2.32 -24.72
N GLU A 236 5.36 2.74 -24.82
CA GLU A 236 6.47 2.08 -24.14
C GLU A 236 6.40 2.22 -22.62
N VAL A 237 6.98 1.24 -21.93
CA VAL A 237 7.09 1.13 -20.46
C VAL A 237 8.57 1.23 -20.08
N GLU A 238 8.88 1.97 -19.01
CA GLU A 238 10.25 2.38 -18.69
C GLU A 238 10.83 1.61 -17.49
N GLY A 239 10.03 1.27 -16.50
CA GLY A 239 10.46 0.59 -15.27
C GLY A 239 11.06 -0.78 -15.52
N SER A 240 12.09 -1.16 -14.75
CA SER A 240 12.66 -2.50 -14.79
C SER A 240 11.66 -3.56 -14.29
N PHE A 241 11.93 -4.83 -14.59
CA PHE A 241 11.13 -5.93 -14.02
C PHE A 241 11.16 -5.92 -12.49
N ASP A 242 12.32 -5.66 -11.89
CA ASP A 242 12.47 -5.57 -10.44
C ASP A 242 11.64 -4.41 -9.86
N GLY A 243 11.65 -3.24 -10.52
CA GLY A 243 10.81 -2.11 -10.14
C GLY A 243 9.30 -2.42 -10.21
N TRP A 244 8.86 -3.13 -11.25
CA TRP A 244 7.47 -3.61 -11.35
C TRP A 244 7.13 -4.64 -10.28
N ASN A 245 8.11 -5.47 -9.89
CA ASN A 245 7.92 -6.53 -8.92
C ASN A 245 7.77 -6.03 -7.47
N PHE A 246 8.07 -4.75 -7.19
CA PHE A 246 7.75 -4.09 -5.91
C PHE A 246 6.26 -4.19 -5.54
N ALA A 247 5.38 -4.45 -6.49
CA ALA A 247 3.96 -4.71 -6.23
C ALA A 247 3.69 -5.98 -5.42
N GLN A 248 4.63 -6.92 -5.36
CA GLN A 248 4.48 -8.22 -4.68
C GLN A 248 5.33 -8.28 -3.42
N SER A 249 4.88 -9.04 -2.44
CA SER A 249 5.68 -9.39 -1.26
C SER A 249 6.93 -10.17 -1.70
N GLY A 250 8.09 -9.77 -1.21
CA GLY A 250 9.41 -10.25 -1.59
C GLY A 250 10.04 -9.50 -2.77
N GLY A 251 9.29 -8.65 -3.46
CA GLY A 251 9.80 -7.92 -4.62
C GLY A 251 10.83 -6.86 -4.26
N VAL A 252 10.61 -6.13 -3.16
CA VAL A 252 11.55 -5.11 -2.68
C VAL A 252 12.86 -5.75 -2.25
N ALA A 253 12.79 -6.77 -1.38
CA ALA A 253 13.97 -7.47 -0.91
C ALA A 253 14.79 -8.08 -2.06
N ASN A 254 14.11 -8.69 -3.05
CA ASN A 254 14.80 -9.26 -4.21
C ASN A 254 15.52 -8.18 -5.03
N ALA A 255 14.88 -7.04 -5.30
CA ALA A 255 15.49 -5.94 -6.03
C ALA A 255 16.73 -5.37 -5.30
N VAL A 256 16.62 -5.20 -3.98
CA VAL A 256 17.75 -4.72 -3.15
C VAL A 256 18.90 -5.72 -3.18
N VAL A 257 18.60 -7.02 -2.99
CA VAL A 257 19.63 -8.09 -2.99
C VAL A 257 20.36 -8.19 -4.33
N ASN A 258 19.62 -8.05 -5.44
CA ASN A 258 20.24 -8.08 -6.77
C ASN A 258 21.29 -6.97 -6.98
N LEU A 259 21.23 -5.91 -6.19
CA LEU A 259 22.15 -4.78 -6.22
C LEU A 259 23.25 -4.83 -5.15
N CYS A 260 23.04 -5.61 -4.07
CA CYS A 260 24.00 -5.76 -2.98
C CYS A 260 25.17 -6.67 -3.37
N LYS A 261 26.37 -6.33 -2.87
CA LYS A 261 27.58 -7.14 -3.02
C LYS A 261 27.72 -8.21 -1.93
N LYS A 262 27.20 -7.92 -0.72
CA LYS A 262 27.21 -8.85 0.41
C LYS A 262 25.98 -9.76 0.40
N SER A 263 26.15 -10.98 0.93
CA SER A 263 25.03 -11.87 1.17
C SER A 263 24.21 -11.38 2.37
N LEU A 264 22.89 -11.26 2.21
CA LEU A 264 21.98 -10.76 3.24
C LEU A 264 21.10 -11.88 3.79
N THR A 265 20.93 -11.90 5.12
CA THR A 265 19.90 -12.68 5.79
C THR A 265 18.61 -11.86 5.80
N ILE A 266 17.59 -12.32 5.07
CA ILE A 266 16.36 -11.57 4.82
C ILE A 266 15.19 -12.24 5.54
N GLU A 267 14.36 -11.42 6.16
CA GLU A 267 13.04 -11.82 6.64
C GLU A 267 11.97 -10.94 5.98
N LYS A 268 10.75 -11.47 5.88
CA LYS A 268 9.63 -10.77 5.26
C LYS A 268 8.46 -10.74 6.21
N MET A 269 7.79 -9.60 6.29
CA MET A 269 6.47 -9.46 6.88
C MET A 269 5.45 -9.39 5.75
N ASP A 270 4.74 -10.47 5.51
CA ASP A 270 3.69 -10.55 4.50
C ASP A 270 2.32 -10.41 5.14
N GLY A 271 1.97 -9.18 5.46
CA GLY A 271 0.79 -8.84 6.25
C GLY A 271 1.08 -8.49 7.70
N LEU A 272 0.27 -7.60 8.27
CA LEU A 272 0.43 -7.11 9.66
C LEU A 272 0.24 -8.19 10.73
N SER A 273 -0.40 -9.31 10.39
CA SER A 273 -0.59 -10.44 11.31
C SER A 273 0.73 -11.06 11.78
N GLU A 274 1.76 -11.02 10.95
CA GLU A 274 3.07 -11.63 11.23
C GLU A 274 3.99 -10.72 12.05
N GLY A 275 3.67 -9.43 12.16
CA GLY A 275 4.59 -8.42 12.68
C GLY A 275 5.12 -8.72 14.07
N ASN A 276 4.25 -9.10 15.02
CA ASN A 276 4.68 -9.33 16.41
C ASN A 276 5.68 -10.48 16.53
N GLU A 277 5.52 -11.57 15.78
CA GLU A 277 6.42 -12.73 15.83
C GLU A 277 7.73 -12.42 15.12
N LEU A 278 7.67 -11.74 13.97
CA LEU A 278 8.83 -11.33 13.23
C LEU A 278 9.76 -10.42 14.04
N PHE A 279 9.21 -9.38 14.68
CA PHE A 279 10.02 -8.46 15.48
C PHE A 279 10.54 -9.09 16.79
N LYS A 280 9.86 -10.09 17.35
CA LYS A 280 10.44 -10.92 18.42
C LYS A 280 11.65 -11.70 17.92
N LYS A 281 11.57 -12.33 16.76
CA LYS A 281 12.68 -13.04 16.12
C LYS A 281 13.85 -12.09 15.81
N ALA A 282 13.55 -10.88 15.33
CA ALA A 282 14.55 -9.86 15.02
C ALA A 282 15.38 -9.41 16.22
N LYS A 283 14.83 -9.46 17.44
CA LYS A 283 15.58 -9.13 18.68
C LYS A 283 16.67 -10.16 19.03
N THR A 284 16.57 -11.39 18.55
CA THR A 284 17.44 -12.50 18.95
C THR A 284 18.22 -13.12 17.79
N GLY A 285 17.81 -12.87 16.56
CA GLY A 285 18.38 -13.44 15.34
C GLY A 285 19.33 -12.47 14.63
N LYS A 286 20.20 -13.03 13.79
CA LYS A 286 20.95 -12.23 12.80
C LYS A 286 20.07 -12.05 11.58
N ILE A 287 19.54 -10.85 11.40
CA ILE A 287 18.76 -10.44 10.22
C ILE A 287 19.40 -9.14 9.73
N ASP A 288 19.67 -9.07 8.44
CA ASP A 288 20.25 -7.88 7.81
C ASP A 288 19.16 -6.97 7.23
N LEU A 289 18.11 -7.58 6.66
CA LEU A 289 17.01 -6.85 6.03
C LEU A 289 15.65 -7.45 6.40
N ILE A 290 14.71 -6.59 6.80
CA ILE A 290 13.29 -6.93 6.87
C ILE A 290 12.53 -6.18 5.79
N GLU A 291 11.97 -6.90 4.84
CA GLU A 291 10.92 -6.35 3.96
C GLU A 291 9.57 -6.38 4.67
N GLY A 292 8.87 -5.26 4.72
CA GLY A 292 7.53 -5.21 5.32
C GLY A 292 6.44 -4.75 4.38
N MET A 293 5.44 -5.61 4.18
CA MET A 293 4.20 -5.31 3.47
C MET A 293 3.01 -5.47 4.41
N ALA A 294 2.24 -4.39 4.61
CA ALA A 294 1.03 -4.43 5.43
C ALA A 294 -0.11 -5.24 4.81
N CYS A 295 -0.13 -5.36 3.49
CA CYS A 295 -1.09 -6.17 2.72
C CYS A 295 -0.48 -7.53 2.43
N GLU A 296 -1.18 -8.61 2.77
CA GLU A 296 -0.77 -9.98 2.44
C GLU A 296 -0.68 -10.16 0.93
N GLY A 297 0.47 -10.60 0.45
CA GLY A 297 0.79 -10.75 -0.98
C GLY A 297 1.28 -9.46 -1.66
N GLY A 298 1.46 -8.36 -0.93
CA GLY A 298 1.97 -7.07 -1.41
C GLY A 298 0.90 -6.11 -1.92
N CYS A 299 1.32 -5.00 -2.53
CA CYS A 299 0.44 -3.94 -3.03
C CYS A 299 -0.56 -4.42 -4.10
N ILE A 300 -0.22 -5.48 -4.82
CA ILE A 300 -1.10 -6.11 -5.82
C ILE A 300 -2.34 -6.77 -5.19
N CYS A 301 -2.35 -6.92 -3.87
CA CYS A 301 -3.46 -7.38 -3.05
C CYS A 301 -4.01 -6.24 -2.16
N GLY A 302 -3.64 -5.00 -2.43
CA GLY A 302 -3.99 -3.83 -1.62
C GLY A 302 -5.48 -3.49 -1.61
N PRO A 303 -5.92 -2.60 -0.71
CA PRO A 303 -7.34 -2.34 -0.44
C PRO A 303 -8.10 -1.70 -1.62
N GLY A 304 -7.42 -1.05 -2.56
CA GLY A 304 -8.02 -0.39 -3.72
C GLY A 304 -7.84 -1.15 -5.04
N ILE A 305 -7.59 -2.46 -5.03
CA ILE A 305 -7.58 -3.29 -6.24
C ILE A 305 -9.00 -3.59 -6.71
N MET A 306 -9.19 -3.67 -8.04
CA MET A 306 -10.49 -3.93 -8.66
C MET A 306 -10.61 -5.35 -9.24
N VAL A 307 -9.49 -6.07 -9.40
CA VAL A 307 -9.46 -7.42 -9.98
C VAL A 307 -8.98 -8.45 -8.97
N ASN A 308 -9.25 -9.71 -9.25
CA ASN A 308 -8.73 -10.79 -8.42
C ASN A 308 -7.19 -10.75 -8.42
N PRO A 309 -6.54 -10.76 -7.23
CA PRO A 309 -5.08 -10.70 -7.11
C PRO A 309 -4.33 -11.76 -7.91
N LEU A 310 -4.90 -12.95 -8.07
CA LEU A 310 -4.27 -14.01 -8.87
C LEU A 310 -4.14 -13.63 -10.34
N VAL A 311 -5.15 -12.93 -10.89
CA VAL A 311 -5.10 -12.42 -12.27
C VAL A 311 -4.03 -11.35 -12.42
N ALA A 312 -3.98 -10.40 -11.48
CA ALA A 312 -2.97 -9.36 -11.49
C ALA A 312 -1.54 -9.92 -11.34
N LYS A 313 -1.32 -10.86 -10.39
CA LYS A 313 -0.03 -11.56 -10.21
C LYS A 313 0.40 -12.31 -11.48
N ALA A 314 -0.53 -13.02 -12.13
CA ALA A 314 -0.24 -13.73 -13.37
C ALA A 314 0.13 -12.77 -14.52
N SER A 315 -0.53 -11.62 -14.59
CA SER A 315 -0.24 -10.59 -15.59
C SER A 315 1.12 -9.92 -15.35
N LEU A 316 1.46 -9.65 -14.09
CA LEU A 316 2.77 -9.10 -13.72
C LEU A 316 3.91 -10.05 -14.07
N LYS A 317 3.77 -11.35 -13.80
CA LYS A 317 4.76 -12.36 -14.17
C LYS A 317 5.03 -12.40 -15.68
N LYS A 318 4.02 -12.18 -16.52
CA LYS A 318 4.19 -12.15 -17.98
C LYS A 318 5.03 -10.96 -18.47
N MET A 319 5.13 -9.89 -17.70
CA MET A 319 5.99 -8.74 -18.05
C MET A 319 7.48 -9.09 -17.94
N GLY A 320 7.86 -10.03 -17.09
CA GLY A 320 9.26 -10.46 -16.89
C GLY A 320 9.80 -11.51 -17.86
N ILE A 321 8.99 -11.98 -18.79
CA ILE A 321 9.37 -13.03 -19.76
C ILE A 321 9.81 -12.42 -21.12
N LYS A 322 10.00 -11.12 -21.20
CA LYS A 322 10.46 -10.46 -22.43
C LYS A 322 11.96 -10.29 -22.43
#